data_5bdc4393c663062b5b333b494aa8a53a
#
_entry.id   5bdc4393c663062b5b333b494aa8a53a
#
_cell.length_a   1.000
_cell.length_b   1.000
_cell.length_c   1.000
_cell.angle_alpha   90.00
_cell.angle_beta   90.00
_cell.angle_gamma   90.00
#
_symmetry.space_group_name_H-M   'P 1'
#
loop_
_entity.id
_entity.type
_entity.pdbx_description
1 polymer ?
#
loop_
_entity_poly.entity_id
_entity_poly.type
_entity_poly.pdbx_seq_one_letter_code
_entity_poly.pdbx_strand_id
1 'polypeptide(L)'
;GNWGVSGNNDLSGLTFGVISAKSRSIGREGGVMGVILEESNSSTRGVEVLEVLPHAAGDRGGLRVKDRILRVDGRTVRTTEQINEIVKKKDPGDLLILSIQRRKKETLLRITLGHREVAFDMFNRNLLMSGPVSKRKDNFPMILQHDLPLFKEMMGGGIFDLQGYCVGINIARIDRVTSYALPASVVLPVLNQWIQELP
;
A
#
# COMPACT_ATOMS: atom_id res chain seq x y z
N GLY A 1 -12.60 -23.48 -2.95
CA GLY A 1 -11.52 -22.70 -3.56
C GLY A 1 -10.79 -23.57 -4.59
N ASN A 2 -10.28 -22.97 -5.64
CA ASN A 2 -9.49 -23.68 -6.63
C ASN A 2 -8.03 -23.75 -6.19
N TRP A 3 -7.40 -24.91 -6.40
CA TRP A 3 -5.97 -25.07 -6.17
C TRP A 3 -5.15 -24.32 -7.20
N GLY A 4 -4.05 -23.72 -6.76
CA GLY A 4 -3.06 -23.08 -7.62
C GLY A 4 -1.66 -23.63 -7.36
N VAL A 5 -0.86 -23.67 -8.40
CA VAL A 5 0.55 -24.07 -8.36
C VAL A 5 1.39 -22.97 -8.99
N SER A 6 2.47 -22.62 -8.36
CA SER A 6 3.46 -21.68 -8.91
C SER A 6 4.88 -22.20 -8.63
N GLY A 7 5.83 -21.89 -9.48
CA GLY A 7 7.20 -22.36 -9.36
C GLY A 7 8.23 -21.26 -9.62
N ASN A 8 9.48 -21.54 -9.25
CA ASN A 8 10.62 -20.75 -9.63
C ASN A 8 10.97 -20.98 -11.11
N ASN A 9 11.75 -20.07 -11.69
CA ASN A 9 12.18 -20.15 -13.08
C ASN A 9 12.97 -21.44 -13.43
N ASP A 10 13.54 -22.10 -12.42
CA ASP A 10 14.30 -23.36 -12.55
C ASP A 10 13.48 -24.61 -12.21
N LEU A 11 12.19 -24.46 -11.91
CA LEU A 11 11.27 -25.52 -11.49
C LEU A 11 11.71 -26.28 -10.22
N SER A 12 12.74 -25.82 -9.52
CA SER A 12 13.27 -26.51 -8.33
C SER A 12 12.38 -26.37 -7.09
N GLY A 13 11.41 -25.44 -7.12
CA GLY A 13 10.49 -25.22 -6.02
C GLY A 13 9.09 -24.93 -6.50
N LEU A 14 8.22 -25.96 -6.53
CA LEU A 14 6.79 -25.79 -6.71
C LEU A 14 6.14 -25.43 -5.38
N THR A 15 5.33 -24.39 -5.39
CA THR A 15 4.47 -24.01 -4.26
C THR A 15 3.01 -24.28 -4.61
N PHE A 16 2.28 -24.75 -3.64
CA PHE A 16 0.86 -25.07 -3.76
C PHE A 16 0.07 -24.16 -2.80
N GLY A 17 -1.10 -23.76 -3.24
CA GLY A 17 -2.00 -22.97 -2.43
C GLY A 17 -3.39 -22.92 -3.03
N VAL A 18 -4.24 -22.09 -2.45
CA VAL A 18 -5.65 -21.96 -2.80
C VAL A 18 -5.92 -20.53 -3.30
N ILE A 19 -6.66 -20.44 -4.41
CA ILE A 19 -7.26 -19.19 -4.83
C ILE A 19 -8.42 -18.92 -3.87
N SER A 20 -8.22 -18.00 -2.94
CA SER A 20 -9.07 -17.80 -1.76
C SER A 20 -10.25 -16.88 -1.98
N ALA A 21 -10.26 -16.11 -3.08
CA ALA A 21 -11.35 -15.18 -3.38
C ALA A 21 -11.61 -15.06 -4.89
N LYS A 22 -12.85 -14.67 -5.24
CA LYS A 22 -13.18 -14.24 -6.60
C LYS A 22 -12.36 -13.01 -6.99
N SER A 23 -12.11 -12.87 -8.29
CA SER A 23 -11.41 -11.70 -8.81
C SER A 23 -12.14 -10.40 -8.44
N ARG A 24 -11.37 -9.41 -8.02
CA ARG A 24 -11.88 -8.08 -7.64
C ARG A 24 -10.85 -7.00 -7.89
N SER A 25 -11.29 -5.77 -7.95
CA SER A 25 -10.40 -4.60 -7.95
C SER A 25 -9.93 -4.28 -6.54
N ILE A 26 -8.71 -3.76 -6.44
CA ILE A 26 -8.19 -3.13 -5.23
C ILE A 26 -8.06 -1.64 -5.53
N GLY A 27 -8.89 -0.83 -4.88
CA GLY A 27 -8.84 0.62 -5.02
C GLY A 27 -7.52 1.21 -4.50
N ARG A 28 -7.28 2.46 -4.85
CA ARG A 28 -6.16 3.22 -4.30
C ARG A 28 -6.47 3.61 -2.86
N GLU A 29 -5.66 3.20 -1.91
CA GLU A 29 -5.80 3.56 -0.50
C GLU A 29 -5.17 4.93 -0.21
N GLY A 30 -4.18 5.32 -0.97
CA GLY A 30 -3.35 6.49 -0.72
C GLY A 30 -2.40 6.31 0.45
N GLY A 31 -1.49 7.26 0.59
CA GLY A 31 -0.57 7.29 1.72
C GLY A 31 -1.26 7.74 3.00
N VAL A 32 -0.70 7.39 4.16
CA VAL A 32 -1.18 7.85 5.46
C VAL A 32 -0.03 8.35 6.33
N MET A 33 -0.32 9.32 7.20
CA MET A 33 0.62 9.82 8.21
C MET A 33 0.55 9.03 9.52
N GLY A 34 -0.60 8.43 9.83
CA GLY A 34 -0.84 7.78 11.13
C GLY A 34 -0.93 8.79 12.26
N VAL A 35 -1.79 9.78 12.11
CA VAL A 35 -2.06 10.82 13.12
C VAL A 35 -3.56 11.06 13.23
N ILE A 36 -4.01 11.48 14.41
CA ILE A 36 -5.35 12.01 14.64
C ILE A 36 -5.24 13.52 14.68
N LEU A 37 -6.07 14.18 13.89
CA LEU A 37 -6.06 15.63 13.71
C LEU A 37 -7.37 16.23 14.22
N GLU A 38 -7.29 17.44 14.76
CA GLU A 38 -8.43 18.24 15.18
C GLU A 38 -8.38 19.63 14.57
N GLU A 39 -9.54 20.10 14.15
CA GLU A 39 -9.66 21.48 13.67
C GLU A 39 -9.58 22.45 14.84
N SER A 40 -8.73 23.44 14.69
CA SER A 40 -8.67 24.51 15.67
C SER A 40 -9.87 25.43 15.55
N ASN A 41 -10.50 25.75 16.68
CA ASN A 41 -11.55 26.77 16.72
C ASN A 41 -11.10 28.06 16.00
N SER A 42 -12.02 28.71 15.34
CA SER A 42 -11.90 29.73 14.28
C SER A 42 -10.87 30.86 14.41
N SER A 43 -10.20 31.02 15.53
CA SER A 43 -9.22 32.09 15.79
C SER A 43 -7.75 31.68 15.56
N THR A 44 -7.43 30.38 15.44
CA THR A 44 -6.07 29.91 15.32
C THR A 44 -5.82 29.25 13.96
N ARG A 45 -4.71 29.64 13.29
CA ARG A 45 -4.34 29.10 11.98
C ARG A 45 -3.86 27.64 12.10
N GLY A 46 -4.29 26.77 11.17
CA GLY A 46 -3.76 25.43 11.02
C GLY A 46 -4.56 24.36 11.78
N VAL A 47 -4.14 23.10 11.65
CA VAL A 47 -4.80 21.91 12.18
C VAL A 47 -3.91 21.31 13.27
N GLU A 48 -4.48 21.02 14.43
CA GLU A 48 -3.75 20.50 15.59
C GLU A 48 -3.60 18.97 15.52
N VAL A 49 -2.44 18.48 15.93
CA VAL A 49 -2.15 17.05 16.07
C VAL A 49 -2.55 16.61 17.47
N LEU A 50 -3.63 15.82 17.57
CA LEU A 50 -4.13 15.26 18.84
C LEU A 50 -3.36 14.02 19.24
N GLU A 51 -3.09 13.15 18.27
CA GLU A 51 -2.41 11.89 18.52
C GLU A 51 -1.48 11.55 17.38
N VAL A 52 -0.35 10.95 17.69
CA VAL A 52 0.60 10.39 16.74
C VAL A 52 0.75 8.92 17.06
N LEU A 53 0.36 8.07 16.10
CA LEU A 53 0.46 6.63 16.26
C LEU A 53 1.95 6.23 16.29
N PRO A 54 2.39 5.48 17.32
CA PRO A 54 3.77 5.05 17.43
C PRO A 54 4.23 4.28 16.19
N HIS A 55 5.46 4.52 15.76
CA HIS A 55 6.07 3.90 14.58
C HIS A 55 5.36 4.16 13.23
N ALA A 56 4.31 4.99 13.21
CA ALA A 56 3.69 5.44 11.97
C ALA A 56 4.56 6.49 11.25
N ALA A 57 4.16 6.87 10.04
CA ALA A 57 4.91 7.82 9.22
C ALA A 57 5.11 9.19 9.90
N GLY A 58 4.07 9.69 10.59
CA GLY A 58 4.15 10.94 11.36
C GLY A 58 5.15 10.88 12.50
N ASP A 59 5.15 9.79 13.27
CA ASP A 59 6.10 9.54 14.37
C ASP A 59 7.55 9.50 13.83
N ARG A 60 7.80 8.68 12.81
CA ARG A 60 9.12 8.60 12.16
C ARG A 60 9.57 9.93 11.55
N GLY A 61 8.63 10.74 11.07
CA GLY A 61 8.90 12.09 10.54
C GLY A 61 9.03 13.15 11.62
N GLY A 62 8.88 12.78 12.89
CA GLY A 62 9.09 13.67 14.04
C GLY A 62 7.91 14.57 14.39
N LEU A 63 6.68 14.27 13.90
CA LEU A 63 5.45 14.88 14.41
C LEU A 63 5.23 14.53 15.88
N ARG A 64 4.64 15.47 16.61
CA ARG A 64 4.31 15.30 18.03
C ARG A 64 2.91 15.81 18.32
N VAL A 65 2.33 15.30 19.36
CA VAL A 65 1.08 15.83 19.94
C VAL A 65 1.25 17.33 20.26
N LYS A 66 0.22 18.12 19.97
CA LYS A 66 0.17 19.58 20.05
C LYS A 66 0.99 20.33 19.00
N ASP A 67 1.56 19.66 18.01
CA ASP A 67 2.02 20.35 16.81
C ASP A 67 0.82 20.89 16.04
N ARG A 68 0.99 22.03 15.39
CA ARG A 68 -0.03 22.61 14.54
C ARG A 68 0.45 22.64 13.11
N ILE A 69 -0.22 21.93 12.22
CA ILE A 69 0.09 21.87 10.80
C ILE A 69 -0.44 23.14 10.13
N LEU A 70 0.46 23.96 9.61
CA LEU A 70 0.14 25.22 8.94
C LEU A 70 0.07 25.06 7.42
N ARG A 71 1.00 24.25 6.86
CA ARG A 71 1.10 24.00 5.41
C ARG A 71 1.45 22.56 5.15
N VAL A 72 0.94 22.06 4.03
CA VAL A 72 1.26 20.74 3.48
C VAL A 72 1.70 20.93 2.03
N ASP A 73 2.93 20.52 1.69
CA ASP A 73 3.56 20.74 0.38
C ASP A 73 3.42 22.18 -0.12
N GLY A 74 3.67 23.14 0.77
CA GLY A 74 3.57 24.57 0.52
C GLY A 74 2.14 25.15 0.51
N ARG A 75 1.09 24.33 0.51
CA ARG A 75 -0.31 24.76 0.54
C ARG A 75 -0.76 25.01 1.98
N THR A 76 -1.29 26.19 2.26
CA THR A 76 -1.89 26.51 3.57
C THR A 76 -3.12 25.66 3.82
N VAL A 77 -3.21 25.05 5.01
CA VAL A 77 -4.33 24.20 5.42
C VAL A 77 -4.98 24.77 6.68
N ARG A 78 -6.29 24.62 6.77
CA ARG A 78 -7.12 25.07 7.88
C ARG A 78 -8.05 24.01 8.42
N THR A 79 -8.35 22.97 7.61
CA THR A 79 -9.25 21.87 7.95
C THR A 79 -8.56 20.53 7.78
N THR A 80 -9.06 19.52 8.48
CA THR A 80 -8.59 18.15 8.39
C THR A 80 -8.84 17.58 7.00
N GLU A 81 -9.94 17.96 6.35
CA GLU A 81 -10.31 17.54 5.00
C GLU A 81 -9.25 17.97 3.98
N GLN A 82 -8.76 19.22 4.07
CA GLN A 82 -7.73 19.74 3.16
C GLN A 82 -6.43 18.92 3.26
N ILE A 83 -6.05 18.54 4.48
CA ILE A 83 -4.89 17.67 4.69
C ILE A 83 -5.14 16.29 4.09
N ASN A 84 -6.31 15.70 4.39
CA ASN A 84 -6.69 14.38 3.92
C ASN A 84 -6.75 14.31 2.38
N GLU A 85 -7.26 15.34 1.72
CA GLU A 85 -7.28 15.41 0.25
C GLU A 85 -5.88 15.41 -0.37
N ILE A 86 -4.93 16.12 0.24
CA ILE A 86 -3.54 16.16 -0.24
C ILE A 86 -2.89 14.80 -0.02
N VAL A 87 -3.05 14.22 1.17
CA VAL A 87 -2.43 12.95 1.55
C VAL A 87 -2.98 11.79 0.74
N LYS A 88 -4.30 11.72 0.50
CA LYS A 88 -4.95 10.68 -0.33
C LYS A 88 -4.49 10.67 -1.78
N LYS A 89 -4.00 11.80 -2.31
CA LYS A 89 -3.47 11.90 -3.68
C LYS A 89 -2.04 11.36 -3.82
N LYS A 90 -1.38 11.10 -2.73
CA LYS A 90 -0.01 10.55 -2.68
C LYS A 90 -0.02 9.06 -2.40
N ASP A 91 1.02 8.37 -2.85
CA ASP A 91 1.18 6.95 -2.60
C ASP A 91 2.01 6.70 -1.32
N PRO A 92 1.87 5.52 -0.70
CA PRO A 92 2.80 5.09 0.32
C PRO A 92 4.24 5.11 -0.21
N GLY A 93 5.16 5.69 0.57
CA GLY A 93 6.54 5.94 0.14
C GLY A 93 6.79 7.34 -0.39
N ASP A 94 5.75 8.11 -0.75
CA ASP A 94 5.90 9.50 -1.18
C ASP A 94 6.30 10.40 -0.02
N LEU A 95 7.07 11.43 -0.36
CA LEU A 95 7.47 12.46 0.57
C LEU A 95 6.38 13.53 0.71
N LEU A 96 6.06 13.86 1.95
CA LEU A 96 5.18 14.96 2.33
C LEU A 96 5.98 16.00 3.14
N ILE A 97 5.91 17.25 2.75
CA ILE A 97 6.59 18.35 3.45
C ILE A 97 5.55 19.11 4.28
N LEU A 98 5.73 19.11 5.59
CA LEU A 98 4.86 19.84 6.52
C LEU A 98 5.58 21.07 7.07
N SER A 99 4.92 22.24 7.05
CA SER A 99 5.27 23.37 7.90
C SER A 99 4.38 23.28 9.14
N ILE A 100 5.01 23.12 10.29
CA ILE A 100 4.33 23.00 11.58
C ILE A 100 4.73 24.14 12.52
N GLN A 101 3.84 24.50 13.43
CA GLN A 101 4.15 25.34 14.57
C GLN A 101 4.27 24.46 15.82
N ARG A 102 5.44 24.52 16.45
CA ARG A 102 5.75 23.85 17.72
C ARG A 102 6.27 24.89 18.70
N ARG A 103 5.61 25.08 19.86
CA ARG A 103 6.01 26.09 20.88
C ARG A 103 6.27 27.47 20.29
N LYS A 104 5.36 27.97 19.44
CA LYS A 104 5.44 29.26 18.72
C LYS A 104 6.55 29.37 17.66
N LYS A 105 7.36 28.32 17.44
CA LYS A 105 8.38 28.28 16.40
C LYS A 105 7.86 27.48 15.20
N GLU A 106 8.01 28.02 13.99
CA GLU A 106 7.71 27.28 12.75
C GLU A 106 8.89 26.36 12.41
N THR A 107 8.59 25.13 12.02
CA THR A 107 9.56 24.10 11.70
C THR A 107 9.06 23.29 10.49
N LEU A 108 9.97 22.91 9.59
CA LEU A 108 9.67 22.03 8.47
C LEU A 108 9.97 20.58 8.87
N LEU A 109 9.01 19.71 8.60
CA LEU A 109 9.18 18.27 8.75
C LEU A 109 9.02 17.59 7.38
N ARG A 110 9.77 16.51 7.19
CA ARG A 110 9.68 15.64 6.02
C ARG A 110 9.14 14.29 6.46
N ILE A 111 8.00 13.90 5.92
CA ILE A 111 7.31 12.66 6.28
C ILE A 111 7.21 11.78 5.07
N THR A 112 7.78 10.59 5.13
CA THR A 112 7.55 9.54 4.12
C THR A 112 6.26 8.81 4.49
N LEU A 113 5.23 8.94 3.64
CA LEU A 113 3.92 8.35 3.88
C LEU A 113 4.00 6.83 4.00
N GLY A 114 3.17 6.27 4.85
CA GLY A 114 3.05 4.83 5.07
C GLY A 114 1.81 4.22 4.43
N HIS A 115 1.73 2.90 4.46
CA HIS A 115 0.52 2.16 4.14
C HIS A 115 -0.47 2.25 5.30
N ARG A 116 -1.77 2.26 4.98
CA ARG A 116 -2.84 2.34 5.97
C ARG A 116 -2.80 1.17 6.95
N GLU A 117 -2.59 -0.05 6.46
CA GLU A 117 -2.49 -1.25 7.28
C GLU A 117 -1.38 -1.17 8.32
N VAL A 118 -0.23 -0.61 7.95
CA VAL A 118 0.91 -0.46 8.87
C VAL A 118 0.66 0.63 9.92
N ALA A 119 -0.09 1.66 9.57
CA ALA A 119 -0.32 2.79 10.47
C ALA A 119 -1.39 2.49 11.54
N PHE A 120 -2.39 1.68 11.19
CA PHE A 120 -3.56 1.43 12.07
C PHE A 120 -3.61 0.02 12.65
N ASP A 121 -2.75 -0.89 12.19
CA ASP A 121 -2.73 -2.28 12.63
C ASP A 121 -1.37 -2.68 13.21
N MET A 122 -0.93 -1.95 14.23
CA MET A 122 0.33 -2.23 14.94
C MET A 122 0.37 -3.61 15.60
N PHE A 123 -0.79 -4.25 15.77
CA PHE A 123 -0.91 -5.59 16.36
C PHE A 123 -1.12 -6.67 15.29
N ASN A 124 -1.04 -6.33 14.00
CA ASN A 124 -1.14 -7.32 12.94
C ASN A 124 0.10 -8.23 12.93
N ARG A 125 0.01 -9.30 13.71
CA ARG A 125 1.07 -10.32 13.79
C ARG A 125 1.39 -10.89 12.40
N ASN A 126 0.41 -11.00 11.51
CA ASN A 126 0.64 -11.49 10.15
C ASN A 126 1.60 -10.57 9.40
N LEU A 127 1.42 -9.26 9.48
CA LEU A 127 2.31 -8.30 8.84
C LEU A 127 3.71 -8.32 9.47
N LEU A 128 3.81 -8.34 10.80
CA LEU A 128 5.09 -8.40 11.52
C LEU A 128 5.88 -9.67 11.20
N MET A 129 5.19 -10.80 10.98
CA MET A 129 5.80 -12.11 10.70
C MET A 129 5.93 -12.39 9.19
N SER A 130 5.56 -11.46 8.33
CA SER A 130 5.50 -11.69 6.87
C SER A 130 6.86 -11.68 6.19
N GLY A 131 7.89 -11.10 6.83
CA GLY A 131 9.15 -10.85 6.15
C GLY A 131 9.00 -9.83 5.00
N PRO A 132 9.83 -9.89 3.96
CA PRO A 132 9.74 -8.95 2.83
C PRO A 132 8.40 -9.06 2.11
N VAL A 133 7.68 -7.94 1.99
CA VAL A 133 6.43 -7.79 1.27
C VAL A 133 6.58 -6.81 0.11
N SER A 134 5.63 -6.83 -0.82
CA SER A 134 5.65 -5.93 -1.98
C SER A 134 5.43 -4.48 -1.56
N LYS A 135 6.13 -3.56 -2.23
CA LYS A 135 5.96 -2.12 -2.00
C LYS A 135 4.58 -1.63 -2.45
N ARG A 136 4.11 -2.11 -3.61
CA ARG A 136 2.78 -1.82 -4.11
C ARG A 136 1.82 -2.90 -3.64
N LYS A 137 0.73 -2.51 -2.97
CA LYS A 137 -0.29 -3.39 -2.42
C LYS A 137 -1.72 -3.02 -2.83
N ASP A 138 -1.88 -1.87 -3.48
CA ASP A 138 -3.16 -1.29 -3.87
C ASP A 138 -3.16 -0.79 -5.33
N ASN A 139 -4.28 -0.19 -5.75
CA ASN A 139 -4.48 0.35 -7.09
C ASN A 139 -4.26 -0.72 -8.18
N PHE A 140 -4.86 -1.88 -7.99
CA PHE A 140 -4.91 -2.94 -8.97
C PHE A 140 -6.30 -3.01 -9.61
N PRO A 141 -6.40 -2.97 -10.95
CA PRO A 141 -7.69 -2.98 -11.65
C PRO A 141 -8.45 -4.29 -11.41
N MET A 142 -7.74 -5.39 -11.30
CA MET A 142 -8.28 -6.71 -10.98
C MET A 142 -7.20 -7.60 -10.42
N ILE A 143 -7.53 -8.37 -9.38
CA ILE A 143 -6.64 -9.37 -8.78
C ILE A 143 -7.37 -10.68 -8.52
N LEU A 144 -6.59 -11.75 -8.49
CA LEU A 144 -6.89 -12.99 -7.78
C LEU A 144 -6.12 -12.98 -6.47
N GLN A 145 -6.78 -13.31 -5.38
CA GLN A 145 -6.14 -13.49 -4.08
C GLN A 145 -5.87 -14.97 -3.86
N HIS A 146 -4.67 -15.28 -3.39
CA HIS A 146 -4.25 -16.65 -3.08
C HIS A 146 -3.30 -16.67 -1.87
N ASP A 147 -3.07 -17.85 -1.33
CA ASP A 147 -2.22 -18.10 -0.17
C ASP A 147 -0.90 -18.81 -0.51
N LEU A 148 -0.56 -18.94 -1.81
CA LEU A 148 0.73 -19.51 -2.20
C LEU A 148 1.88 -18.73 -1.53
N PRO A 149 2.83 -19.42 -0.91
CA PRO A 149 4.05 -18.79 -0.41
C PRO A 149 4.82 -18.20 -1.60
N LEU A 150 4.88 -16.86 -1.69
CA LEU A 150 5.63 -16.18 -2.74
C LEU A 150 6.97 -15.67 -2.22
N PHE A 151 8.01 -15.93 -2.98
CA PHE A 151 9.31 -15.32 -2.84
C PHE A 151 9.53 -14.28 -3.93
N LYS A 152 10.54 -13.42 -3.76
CA LYS A 152 10.82 -12.33 -4.72
C LYS A 152 11.05 -12.86 -6.15
N GLU A 153 11.67 -14.01 -6.26
CA GLU A 153 12.02 -14.67 -7.52
C GLU A 153 10.80 -15.23 -8.27
N MET A 154 9.68 -15.41 -7.57
CA MET A 154 8.42 -15.89 -8.16
C MET A 154 7.50 -14.76 -8.65
N MET A 155 7.89 -13.50 -8.43
CA MET A 155 7.14 -12.35 -8.94
C MET A 155 7.24 -12.28 -10.46
N GLY A 156 6.09 -12.11 -11.14
CA GLY A 156 5.97 -12.19 -12.60
C GLY A 156 5.81 -13.63 -13.10
N GLY A 157 5.96 -14.64 -12.24
CA GLY A 157 5.71 -16.04 -12.58
C GLY A 157 4.22 -16.39 -12.67
N GLY A 158 3.90 -17.40 -13.46
CA GLY A 158 2.54 -17.91 -13.65
C GLY A 158 2.01 -18.66 -12.43
N ILE A 159 0.69 -18.58 -12.25
CA ILE A 159 -0.07 -19.50 -11.41
C ILE A 159 -0.85 -20.43 -12.33
N PHE A 160 -0.77 -21.70 -12.08
CA PHE A 160 -1.43 -22.75 -12.88
C PHE A 160 -2.45 -23.49 -12.02
N ASP A 161 -3.53 -23.92 -12.63
CA ASP A 161 -4.43 -24.88 -12.00
C ASP A 161 -3.85 -26.29 -12.03
N LEU A 162 -4.57 -27.25 -11.44
CA LEU A 162 -4.13 -28.65 -11.42
C LEU A 162 -4.17 -29.33 -12.79
N GLN A 163 -4.81 -28.72 -13.78
CA GLN A 163 -4.84 -29.16 -15.17
C GLN A 163 -3.70 -28.54 -15.99
N GLY A 164 -2.91 -27.64 -15.41
CA GLY A 164 -1.79 -26.97 -16.06
C GLY A 164 -2.17 -25.71 -16.84
N TYR A 165 -3.41 -25.22 -16.72
CA TYR A 165 -3.81 -23.96 -17.34
C TYR A 165 -3.33 -22.77 -16.50
N CYS A 166 -2.72 -21.77 -17.16
CA CYS A 166 -2.34 -20.53 -16.49
C CYS A 166 -3.60 -19.74 -16.10
N VAL A 167 -3.79 -19.53 -14.81
CA VAL A 167 -4.93 -18.78 -14.24
C VAL A 167 -4.58 -17.36 -13.90
N GLY A 168 -3.30 -17.03 -13.79
CA GLY A 168 -2.83 -15.65 -13.48
C GLY A 168 -1.34 -15.52 -13.38
N ILE A 169 -0.89 -14.29 -13.14
CA ILE A 169 0.53 -13.92 -12.95
C ILE A 169 0.72 -13.28 -11.60
N ASN A 170 1.65 -13.75 -10.79
CA ASN A 170 1.98 -13.22 -9.47
C ASN A 170 2.47 -11.77 -9.55
N ILE A 171 1.85 -10.85 -8.81
CA ILE A 171 2.19 -9.43 -8.85
C ILE A 171 2.55 -8.82 -7.51
N ALA A 172 2.01 -9.34 -6.40
CA ALA A 172 2.29 -8.77 -5.10
C ALA A 172 2.14 -9.79 -3.97
N ARG A 173 3.05 -9.71 -3.01
CA ARG A 173 2.93 -10.35 -1.70
C ARG A 173 2.49 -9.32 -0.69
N ILE A 174 1.34 -9.52 -0.06
CA ILE A 174 0.72 -8.57 0.86
C ILE A 174 1.17 -8.86 2.29
N ASP A 175 1.06 -10.12 2.68
CA ASP A 175 1.54 -10.63 3.96
C ASP A 175 1.98 -12.11 3.82
N ARG A 176 2.16 -12.82 4.92
CA ARG A 176 2.64 -14.21 4.92
C ARG A 176 1.66 -15.23 4.31
N VAL A 177 0.36 -14.89 4.29
CA VAL A 177 -0.72 -15.78 3.83
C VAL A 177 -1.55 -15.20 2.71
N THR A 178 -1.25 -13.95 2.29
CA THR A 178 -2.01 -13.24 1.26
C THR A 178 -1.08 -12.77 0.16
N SER A 179 -1.37 -13.20 -1.04
CA SER A 179 -0.70 -12.78 -2.27
C SER A 179 -1.72 -12.44 -3.35
N TYR A 180 -1.32 -11.57 -4.28
CA TYR A 180 -2.14 -11.16 -5.40
C TYR A 180 -1.52 -11.57 -6.72
N ALA A 181 -2.39 -11.99 -7.65
CA ALA A 181 -2.05 -12.24 -9.04
C ALA A 181 -2.99 -11.47 -9.96
N LEU A 182 -2.50 -11.08 -11.14
CA LEU A 182 -3.36 -10.64 -12.23
C LEU A 182 -4.03 -11.86 -12.86
N PRO A 183 -5.37 -11.87 -13.01
CA PRO A 183 -6.06 -12.96 -13.69
C PRO A 183 -5.59 -13.10 -15.15
N ALA A 184 -5.53 -14.34 -15.65
CA ALA A 184 -5.20 -14.60 -17.06
C ALA A 184 -6.13 -13.87 -18.02
N SER A 185 -7.40 -13.67 -17.65
CA SER A 185 -8.38 -12.90 -18.44
C SER A 185 -8.00 -11.43 -18.65
N VAL A 186 -7.18 -10.85 -17.77
CA VAL A 186 -6.66 -9.48 -17.89
C VAL A 186 -5.37 -9.44 -18.70
N VAL A 187 -4.55 -10.48 -18.57
CA VAL A 187 -3.22 -10.55 -19.20
C VAL A 187 -3.29 -10.95 -20.67
N LEU A 188 -4.14 -11.94 -20.98
CA LEU A 188 -4.26 -12.50 -22.34
C LEU A 188 -4.57 -11.47 -23.44
N PRO A 189 -5.50 -10.51 -23.25
CA PRO A 189 -5.75 -9.48 -24.27
C PRO A 189 -4.52 -8.65 -24.58
N VAL A 190 -3.74 -8.29 -23.57
CA VAL A 190 -2.50 -7.49 -23.72
C VAL A 190 -1.43 -8.30 -24.43
N LEU A 191 -1.26 -9.57 -24.07
CA LEU A 191 -0.31 -10.47 -24.75
C LEU A 191 -0.69 -10.68 -26.21
N ASN A 192 -1.97 -10.89 -26.52
CA ASN A 192 -2.43 -11.06 -27.89
C ASN A 192 -2.18 -9.80 -28.76
N GLN A 193 -2.39 -8.61 -28.19
CA GLN A 193 -2.07 -7.38 -28.87
C GLN A 193 -0.56 -7.29 -29.19
N TRP A 194 0.30 -7.54 -28.22
CA TRP A 194 1.76 -7.51 -28.42
C TRP A 194 2.24 -8.54 -29.45
N ILE A 195 1.67 -9.74 -29.45
CA ILE A 195 2.01 -10.78 -30.44
C ILE A 195 1.66 -10.32 -31.86
N GLN A 196 0.54 -9.60 -32.03
CA GLN A 196 0.13 -9.06 -33.33
C GLN A 196 1.01 -7.89 -33.80
N GLU A 197 1.64 -7.17 -32.89
CA GLU A 197 2.54 -6.05 -33.17
C GLU A 197 4.01 -6.48 -33.40
N LEU A 198 4.33 -7.78 -33.16
CA LEU A 198 5.65 -8.32 -33.46
C LEU A 198 5.83 -8.47 -34.98
N PRO A 199 7.00 -8.01 -35.52
CA PRO A 199 7.29 -8.08 -36.96
C PRO A 199 7.44 -9.51 -37.47
#